data_7b68d4c28ab218183a2dea04395587e1
#
_entry.id   7b68d4c28ab218183a2dea04395587e1
#
_cell.length_a   1.000
_cell.length_b   1.000
_cell.length_c   1.000
_cell.angle_alpha   90.00
_cell.angle_beta   90.00
_cell.angle_gamma   90.00
#
_symmetry.space_group_name_H-M   'P 1'
#
loop_
_entity.id
_entity.type
_entity.pdbx_description
1 polymer ?
#
loop_
_entity_poly.entity_id
_entity_poly.type
_entity_poly.pdbx_seq_one_letter_code
_entity_poly.pdbx_strand_id
1 'polypeptide(L)'
;MKNELPRNVDWKLKYIEFDNMFSYGKDNRIDFTKLNGVVGVVAPNHSGKSALIDIIAYTIFDVCSRTIRAIEVLNNESKYFEVKLALEVNGADYIIHRTGNLKIKTKRATGVVTKLCPVNVKFYLEENDELIDLSGAARNNSQYGSGTNEEIRKILGTFDDFILTSLSLQNNGQNFIDKKQAERKKILSQFMGIDLFDKLFDIAKRDVADEKAYLR
;
A
#
# COMPACT_ATOMS: atom_id res chain seq x y z
N MET A 1 -9.89 21.82 -9.44
CA MET A 1 -10.58 20.55 -9.25
C MET A 1 -9.51 19.47 -9.39
N LYS A 2 -9.12 18.79 -8.30
CA LYS A 2 -8.21 17.64 -8.40
C LYS A 2 -9.02 16.49 -9.01
N ASN A 3 -8.60 16.01 -10.17
CA ASN A 3 -9.15 14.82 -10.79
C ASN A 3 -8.97 13.63 -9.82
N GLU A 4 -9.99 13.33 -9.04
CA GLU A 4 -10.07 12.04 -8.37
C GLU A 4 -10.43 11.04 -9.49
N LEU A 5 -9.45 10.21 -9.86
CA LEU A 5 -9.65 9.13 -10.82
C LEU A 5 -10.76 8.20 -10.32
N PRO A 6 -11.61 7.69 -11.21
CA PRO A 6 -12.63 6.71 -10.83
C PRO A 6 -11.95 5.50 -10.17
N ARG A 7 -12.46 5.03 -9.06
CA ARG A 7 -11.91 3.92 -8.26
C ARG A 7 -11.91 2.55 -8.95
N ASN A 8 -12.45 2.46 -10.14
CA ASN A 8 -12.44 1.23 -10.95
C ASN A 8 -11.15 1.21 -11.77
N VAL A 9 -10.03 0.98 -11.11
CA VAL A 9 -8.71 0.92 -11.74
C VAL A 9 -8.39 -0.55 -12.00
N ASP A 10 -8.27 -0.91 -13.28
CA ASP A 10 -7.75 -2.22 -13.68
C ASP A 10 -6.23 -2.19 -13.60
N TRP A 11 -5.66 -2.98 -12.71
CA TRP A 11 -4.22 -3.11 -12.56
C TRP A 11 -3.78 -4.57 -12.52
N LYS A 12 -2.61 -4.84 -13.09
CA LYS A 12 -2.02 -6.17 -13.18
C LYS A 12 -0.57 -6.15 -12.71
N LEU A 13 -0.18 -7.16 -11.96
CA LEU A 13 1.22 -7.37 -11.59
C LEU A 13 2.00 -7.87 -12.81
N LYS A 14 3.17 -7.27 -13.09
CA LYS A 14 4.10 -7.73 -14.12
C LYS A 14 5.21 -8.57 -13.52
N TYR A 15 5.98 -8.03 -12.59
CA TYR A 15 6.99 -8.79 -11.83
C TYR A 15 7.26 -8.14 -10.48
N ILE A 16 7.81 -8.93 -9.58
CA ILE A 16 8.37 -8.46 -8.31
C ILE A 16 9.78 -9.03 -8.12
N GLU A 17 10.71 -8.17 -7.71
CA GLU A 17 12.06 -8.50 -7.29
C GLU A 17 12.24 -8.03 -5.86
N PHE A 18 12.79 -8.87 -4.99
CA PHE A 18 12.94 -8.48 -3.59
C PHE A 18 14.07 -9.22 -2.87
N ASP A 19 14.67 -8.53 -1.93
CA ASP A 19 15.73 -8.98 -1.07
C ASP A 19 15.40 -8.78 0.39
N ASN A 20 15.74 -9.78 1.21
CA ASN A 20 15.77 -9.70 2.66
C ASN A 20 14.47 -9.23 3.31
N MET A 21 13.33 -9.73 2.84
CA MET A 21 12.02 -9.44 3.40
C MET A 21 11.42 -10.67 4.08
N PHE A 22 10.95 -10.51 5.31
CA PHE A 22 10.42 -11.58 6.17
C PHE A 22 11.38 -12.78 6.27
N SER A 23 10.98 -13.97 5.83
CA SER A 23 11.80 -15.19 5.80
C SER A 23 12.65 -15.35 4.54
N TYR A 24 12.50 -14.46 3.58
CA TYR A 24 13.22 -14.53 2.32
C TYR A 24 14.60 -13.86 2.41
N GLY A 25 15.59 -14.46 1.77
CA GLY A 25 16.94 -13.91 1.60
C GLY A 25 17.04 -13.00 0.37
N LYS A 26 18.13 -13.14 -0.38
CA LYS A 26 18.43 -12.33 -1.56
C LYS A 26 17.98 -12.99 -2.85
N ASP A 27 17.96 -12.19 -3.92
CA ASP A 27 17.78 -12.61 -5.32
C ASP A 27 16.45 -13.32 -5.59
N ASN A 28 15.36 -12.84 -4.97
CA ASN A 28 14.03 -13.39 -5.22
C ASN A 28 13.37 -12.63 -6.37
N ARG A 29 12.82 -13.37 -7.34
CA ARG A 29 12.08 -12.81 -8.47
C ARG A 29 10.87 -13.65 -8.80
N ILE A 30 9.73 -13.00 -9.04
CA ILE A 30 8.51 -13.63 -9.57
C ILE A 30 8.06 -12.82 -10.77
N ASP A 31 7.87 -13.52 -11.88
CA ASP A 31 7.36 -12.95 -13.12
C ASP A 31 5.89 -13.40 -13.29
N PHE A 32 4.97 -12.47 -13.03
CA PHE A 32 3.53 -12.75 -13.11
C PHE A 32 3.03 -12.82 -14.55
N THR A 33 3.76 -12.27 -15.52
CA THR A 33 3.37 -12.30 -16.94
C THR A 33 3.36 -13.72 -17.52
N LYS A 34 4.12 -14.63 -16.88
CA LYS A 34 4.19 -16.05 -17.24
C LYS A 34 3.11 -16.90 -16.59
N LEU A 35 2.33 -16.31 -15.66
CA LEU A 35 1.31 -17.02 -14.91
C LEU A 35 -0.06 -16.79 -15.55
N ASN A 36 -0.79 -17.86 -15.81
CA ASN A 36 -2.13 -17.79 -16.40
C ASN A 36 -3.12 -18.65 -15.60
N GLY A 37 -4.35 -18.15 -15.46
CA GLY A 37 -5.42 -18.86 -14.76
C GLY A 37 -5.17 -18.94 -13.25
N VAL A 38 -5.51 -20.08 -12.64
CA VAL A 38 -5.33 -20.32 -11.20
C VAL A 38 -3.95 -20.89 -10.93
N VAL A 39 -3.18 -20.22 -10.13
CA VAL A 39 -1.80 -20.61 -9.78
C VAL A 39 -1.73 -21.02 -8.30
N GLY A 40 -1.25 -22.23 -8.05
CA GLY A 40 -1.03 -22.76 -6.70
C GLY A 40 0.41 -22.57 -6.22
N VAL A 41 0.59 -21.97 -5.05
CA VAL A 41 1.89 -21.91 -4.37
C VAL A 41 2.00 -23.04 -3.36
N VAL A 42 2.80 -24.06 -3.69
CA VAL A 42 2.98 -25.27 -2.87
C VAL A 42 4.34 -25.25 -2.21
N ALA A 43 4.36 -25.32 -0.88
CA ALA A 43 5.59 -25.39 -0.10
C ALA A 43 5.26 -25.88 1.33
N PRO A 44 6.23 -26.39 2.10
CA PRO A 44 6.02 -26.80 3.49
C PRO A 44 5.43 -25.68 4.37
N ASN A 45 4.83 -26.06 5.50
CA ASN A 45 4.38 -25.07 6.47
C ASN A 45 5.57 -24.24 6.99
N HIS A 46 5.33 -22.98 7.30
CA HIS A 46 6.35 -22.01 7.74
C HIS A 46 7.42 -21.62 6.70
N SER A 47 7.29 -22.04 5.43
CA SER A 47 8.21 -21.68 4.34
C SER A 47 8.06 -20.25 3.81
N GLY A 48 7.14 -19.47 4.34
CA GLY A 48 6.95 -18.08 3.89
C GLY A 48 5.87 -17.87 2.80
N LYS A 49 5.06 -18.87 2.45
CA LYS A 49 3.98 -18.71 1.43
C LYS A 49 3.12 -17.46 1.61
N SER A 50 2.62 -17.24 2.82
CA SER A 50 1.79 -16.06 3.11
C SER A 50 2.60 -14.76 3.15
N ALA A 51 3.90 -14.83 3.44
CA ALA A 51 4.76 -13.66 3.42
C ALA A 51 4.91 -13.07 2.01
N LEU A 52 4.78 -13.89 0.97
CA LEU A 52 4.83 -13.42 -0.42
C LEU A 52 3.73 -12.40 -0.72
N ILE A 53 2.51 -12.67 -0.28
CA ILE A 53 1.38 -11.74 -0.43
C ILE A 53 1.61 -10.48 0.42
N ASP A 54 2.15 -10.64 1.64
CA ASP A 54 2.49 -9.52 2.51
C ASP A 54 3.59 -8.62 1.92
N ILE A 55 4.56 -9.19 1.17
CA ILE A 55 5.61 -8.43 0.46
C ILE A 55 4.96 -7.56 -0.63
N ILE A 56 4.06 -8.13 -1.44
CA ILE A 56 3.33 -7.39 -2.47
C ILE A 56 2.51 -6.25 -1.83
N ALA A 57 1.72 -6.57 -0.82
CA ALA A 57 0.89 -5.58 -0.11
C ALA A 57 1.73 -4.46 0.52
N TYR A 58 2.82 -4.83 1.20
CA TYR A 58 3.74 -3.85 1.79
C TYR A 58 4.39 -2.96 0.73
N THR A 59 4.77 -3.53 -0.42
CA THR A 59 5.38 -2.75 -1.50
C THR A 59 4.43 -1.70 -2.05
N ILE A 60 3.14 -2.01 -2.19
CA ILE A 60 2.15 -1.08 -2.72
C ILE A 60 1.72 -0.08 -1.63
N PHE A 61 1.31 -0.56 -0.45
CA PHE A 61 0.55 0.22 0.51
C PHE A 61 1.34 0.69 1.74
N ASP A 62 2.62 0.27 1.91
CA ASP A 62 3.43 0.52 3.12
C ASP A 62 2.84 -0.14 4.39
N VAL A 63 1.99 -1.12 4.21
CA VAL A 63 1.32 -1.89 5.24
C VAL A 63 1.00 -3.28 4.72
N CYS A 64 0.99 -4.27 5.57
CA CYS A 64 0.57 -5.63 5.22
C CYS A 64 -0.31 -6.23 6.33
N SER A 65 -0.79 -7.46 6.13
CA SER A 65 -1.70 -8.11 7.07
C SER A 65 -1.10 -8.33 8.46
N ARG A 66 0.22 -8.41 8.57
CA ARG A 66 0.95 -8.74 9.81
C ARG A 66 1.48 -7.53 10.55
N THR A 67 1.88 -6.48 9.83
CA THR A 67 2.56 -5.34 10.42
C THR A 67 2.47 -4.08 9.56
N ILE A 68 2.57 -2.95 10.24
CA ILE A 68 2.77 -1.62 9.65
C ILE A 68 4.21 -1.13 9.86
N ARG A 69 5.08 -1.95 10.47
CA ARG A 69 6.42 -1.54 10.91
C ARG A 69 7.48 -2.14 10.00
N ALA A 70 8.23 -1.30 9.31
CA ALA A 70 9.28 -1.72 8.39
C ALA A 70 10.36 -2.63 9.05
N ILE A 71 10.61 -2.45 10.34
CA ILE A 71 11.57 -3.29 11.06
C ILE A 71 11.11 -4.76 11.18
N GLU A 72 9.81 -5.01 11.13
CA GLU A 72 9.22 -6.35 11.18
C GLU A 72 9.11 -7.00 9.79
N VAL A 73 9.21 -6.18 8.74
CA VAL A 73 9.29 -6.63 7.34
C VAL A 73 10.73 -7.06 7.00
N LEU A 74 11.72 -6.37 7.57
CA LEU A 74 13.12 -6.69 7.38
C LEU A 74 13.44 -8.09 7.91
N ASN A 75 14.15 -8.90 7.12
CA ASN A 75 14.67 -10.18 7.56
C ASN A 75 15.62 -9.99 8.75
N ASN A 76 15.44 -10.81 9.81
CA ASN A 76 16.17 -10.67 11.08
C ASN A 76 17.69 -10.83 10.95
N GLU A 77 18.15 -11.53 9.92
CA GLU A 77 19.57 -11.78 9.65
C GLU A 77 20.20 -10.70 8.75
N SER A 78 19.41 -9.73 8.32
CA SER A 78 19.83 -8.72 7.35
C SER A 78 19.83 -7.31 7.92
N LYS A 79 20.58 -6.43 7.27
CA LYS A 79 20.68 -5.02 7.64
C LYS A 79 19.90 -4.10 6.70
N TYR A 80 19.40 -4.62 5.60
CA TYR A 80 18.61 -3.90 4.62
C TYR A 80 17.59 -4.83 3.97
N PHE A 81 16.54 -4.26 3.42
CA PHE A 81 15.69 -4.90 2.43
C PHE A 81 15.52 -4.00 1.22
N GLU A 82 15.23 -4.61 0.10
CA GLU A 82 14.92 -3.93 -1.15
C GLU A 82 13.79 -4.65 -1.87
N VAL A 83 12.88 -3.91 -2.49
CA VAL A 83 11.82 -4.49 -3.30
C VAL A 83 11.48 -3.57 -4.45
N LYS A 84 11.35 -4.15 -5.65
CA LYS A 84 10.91 -3.51 -6.89
C LYS A 84 9.71 -4.26 -7.43
N LEU A 85 8.60 -3.57 -7.60
CA LEU A 85 7.35 -4.10 -8.12
C LEU A 85 6.98 -3.35 -9.39
N ALA A 86 6.85 -4.08 -10.50
CA ALA A 86 6.32 -3.55 -11.74
C ALA A 86 4.86 -3.98 -11.91
N LEU A 87 4.02 -3.05 -12.31
CA LEU A 87 2.58 -3.23 -12.50
C LEU A 87 2.07 -2.39 -13.67
N GLU A 88 1.06 -2.88 -14.35
CA GLU A 88 0.32 -2.15 -15.37
C GLU A 88 -0.96 -1.60 -14.76
N VAL A 89 -1.26 -0.33 -15.00
CA VAL A 89 -2.49 0.32 -14.55
C VAL A 89 -3.14 1.03 -15.74
N ASN A 90 -4.33 0.59 -16.13
CA ASN A 90 -5.07 1.14 -17.29
C ASN A 90 -4.21 1.22 -18.58
N GLY A 91 -3.32 0.25 -18.79
CA GLY A 91 -2.43 0.17 -19.95
C GLY A 91 -1.13 0.98 -19.84
N ALA A 92 -0.85 1.63 -18.72
CA ALA A 92 0.40 2.31 -18.41
C ALA A 92 1.23 1.50 -17.40
N ASP A 93 2.54 1.46 -17.60
CA ASP A 93 3.46 0.69 -16.76
C ASP A 93 4.04 1.55 -15.63
N TYR A 94 3.97 1.02 -14.41
CA TYR A 94 4.47 1.69 -13.22
C TYR A 94 5.45 0.81 -12.46
N ILE A 95 6.41 1.43 -11.80
CA ILE A 95 7.39 0.76 -10.94
C ILE A 95 7.38 1.41 -9.55
N ILE A 96 7.18 0.58 -8.53
CA ILE A 96 7.35 0.98 -7.13
C ILE A 96 8.64 0.35 -6.64
N HIS A 97 9.52 1.16 -6.08
CA HIS A 97 10.80 0.72 -5.52
C HIS A 97 10.91 1.18 -4.07
N ARG A 98 11.02 0.23 -3.13
CA ARG A 98 11.23 0.51 -1.71
C ARG A 98 12.55 -0.06 -1.22
N THR A 99 13.25 0.72 -0.42
CA THR A 99 14.47 0.27 0.28
C THR A 99 14.38 0.63 1.75
N GLY A 100 14.73 -0.31 2.62
CA GLY A 100 14.78 -0.08 4.07
C GLY A 100 16.14 -0.47 4.62
N ASN A 101 16.70 0.37 5.49
CA ASN A 101 17.99 0.13 6.10
C ASN A 101 17.91 0.12 7.63
N LEU A 102 18.44 -0.92 8.27
CA LEU A 102 18.50 -1.03 9.72
C LEU A 102 19.35 0.09 10.31
N LYS A 103 18.77 0.88 11.20
CA LYS A 103 19.49 1.85 12.04
C LYS A 103 19.33 1.49 13.50
N ILE A 104 20.47 1.37 14.19
CA ILE A 104 20.53 1.10 15.63
C ILE A 104 20.86 2.40 16.32
N LYS A 105 19.99 2.84 17.23
CA LYS A 105 20.20 4.03 18.09
C LYS A 105 20.30 3.58 19.53
N THR A 106 21.40 3.94 20.21
CA THR A 106 21.58 3.71 21.65
C THR A 106 21.44 5.05 22.37
N LYS A 107 20.48 5.14 23.30
CA LYS A 107 20.35 6.32 24.17
C LYS A 107 21.50 6.28 25.19
N ARG A 108 22.43 7.26 25.12
CA ARG A 108 23.61 7.34 26.01
C ARG A 108 23.24 7.37 27.49
N ALA A 109 22.13 8.03 27.85
CA ALA A 109 21.70 8.19 29.25
C ALA A 109 21.12 6.92 29.88
N THR A 110 20.52 6.02 29.10
CA THR A 110 19.76 4.87 29.63
C THR A 110 20.28 3.53 29.09
N GLY A 111 21.23 3.52 28.17
CA GLY A 111 21.70 2.30 27.50
C GLY A 111 20.67 1.60 26.61
N VAL A 112 19.47 2.17 26.47
CA VAL A 112 18.37 1.56 25.69
C VAL A 112 18.71 1.57 24.21
N VAL A 113 18.73 0.37 23.63
CA VAL A 113 18.95 0.16 22.19
C VAL A 113 17.61 0.16 21.45
N THR A 114 17.45 1.06 20.50
CA THR A 114 16.26 1.13 19.63
C THR A 114 16.66 0.77 18.21
N LYS A 115 15.99 -0.22 17.63
CA LYS A 115 16.15 -0.59 16.22
C LYS A 115 15.08 0.11 15.39
N LEU A 116 15.48 0.78 14.33
CA LEU A 116 14.62 1.47 13.37
C LEU A 116 14.98 1.02 11.95
N CYS A 117 14.00 1.00 11.06
CA CYS A 117 14.21 0.74 9.65
C CYS A 117 13.54 1.85 8.82
N PRO A 118 14.20 3.01 8.66
CA PRO A 118 13.66 4.04 7.77
C PRO A 118 13.60 3.51 6.35
N VAL A 119 12.46 3.79 5.69
CA VAL A 119 12.15 3.35 4.34
C VAL A 119 12.22 4.54 3.39
N ASN A 120 12.89 4.33 2.26
CA ASN A 120 12.82 5.20 1.11
C ASN A 120 11.90 4.56 0.06
N VAL A 121 11.01 5.35 -0.54
CA VAL A 121 10.11 4.89 -1.59
C VAL A 121 10.23 5.78 -2.81
N LYS A 122 10.31 5.14 -3.97
CA LYS A 122 10.33 5.75 -5.29
C LYS A 122 9.18 5.19 -6.11
N PHE A 123 8.58 6.04 -6.94
CA PHE A 123 7.47 5.68 -7.80
C PHE A 123 7.72 6.23 -9.19
N TYR A 124 7.67 5.37 -10.20
CA TYR A 124 7.99 5.71 -11.58
C TYR A 124 6.85 5.31 -12.52
N LEU A 125 6.64 6.11 -13.54
CA LEU A 125 5.92 5.75 -14.75
C LEU A 125 6.96 5.36 -15.80
N GLU A 126 6.79 4.21 -16.45
CA GLU A 126 7.62 3.76 -17.56
C GLU A 126 6.92 4.12 -18.88
N GLU A 127 7.52 5.00 -19.66
CA GLU A 127 6.99 5.44 -20.92
C GLU A 127 8.14 5.52 -21.96
N ASN A 128 8.00 4.83 -23.09
CA ASN A 128 9.00 4.79 -24.19
C ASN A 128 10.41 4.38 -23.69
N ASP A 129 10.52 3.38 -22.82
CA ASP A 129 11.77 2.93 -22.18
C ASP A 129 12.44 3.98 -21.26
N GLU A 130 11.76 5.08 -20.94
CA GLU A 130 12.20 6.08 -19.97
C GLU A 130 11.41 5.97 -18.67
N LEU A 131 12.10 6.22 -17.55
CA LEU A 131 11.47 6.24 -16.22
C LEU A 131 11.21 7.68 -15.79
N ILE A 132 9.95 8.04 -15.70
CA ILE A 132 9.49 9.33 -15.20
C ILE A 132 9.26 9.21 -13.70
N ASP A 133 10.00 9.99 -12.90
CA ASP A 133 9.88 9.97 -11.43
C ASP A 133 8.60 10.72 -10.99
N LEU A 134 7.64 9.97 -10.47
CA LEU A 134 6.39 10.48 -9.89
C LEU A 134 6.45 10.59 -8.36
N SER A 135 7.62 10.42 -7.76
CA SER A 135 7.78 10.46 -6.32
C SER A 135 7.38 11.81 -5.76
N GLY A 136 6.49 11.84 -4.79
CA GLY A 136 6.08 13.06 -4.11
C GLY A 136 7.18 13.60 -3.20
N ALA A 137 7.13 14.91 -2.90
CA ALA A 137 8.07 15.55 -1.99
C ALA A 137 8.06 14.90 -0.60
N ALA A 138 9.26 14.69 -0.05
CA ALA A 138 9.41 14.18 1.31
C ALA A 138 8.78 15.20 2.29
N ARG A 139 7.67 14.86 2.93
CA ARG A 139 7.07 15.65 4.00
C ARG A 139 7.65 15.19 5.33
N ASN A 140 8.50 16.02 5.93
CA ASN A 140 8.96 15.87 7.30
C ASN A 140 7.73 16.04 8.21
N ASN A 141 7.22 14.99 8.84
CA ASN A 141 6.08 14.94 9.78
C ASN A 141 4.72 14.51 9.22
N SER A 142 4.61 13.75 8.17
CA SER A 142 3.31 13.20 7.83
C SER A 142 3.03 11.93 8.64
N GLN A 143 1.95 11.95 9.39
CA GLN A 143 1.39 10.80 10.11
C GLN A 143 0.94 9.67 9.16
N TYR A 144 0.96 9.92 7.85
CA TYR A 144 0.47 9.07 6.76
C TYR A 144 1.52 8.64 5.73
N GLY A 145 2.82 8.75 6.06
CA GLY A 145 3.90 8.33 5.17
C GLY A 145 4.45 9.45 4.27
N SER A 146 5.28 9.08 3.30
CA SER A 146 5.88 10.02 2.35
C SER A 146 4.84 10.50 1.33
N GLY A 147 5.06 11.67 0.71
CA GLY A 147 4.22 12.16 -0.39
C GLY A 147 4.12 11.14 -1.55
N THR A 148 5.15 10.31 -1.74
CA THR A 148 5.14 9.22 -2.70
C THR A 148 4.07 8.16 -2.39
N ASN A 149 3.86 7.80 -1.12
CA ASN A 149 2.78 6.88 -0.75
C ASN A 149 1.40 7.47 -1.04
N GLU A 150 1.24 8.80 -0.96
CA GLU A 150 -0.01 9.48 -1.34
C GLU A 150 -0.25 9.38 -2.86
N GLU A 151 0.80 9.55 -3.68
CA GLU A 151 0.69 9.41 -5.15
C GLU A 151 0.34 7.96 -5.54
N ILE A 152 0.98 6.97 -4.93
CA ILE A 152 0.64 5.55 -5.15
C ILE A 152 -0.82 5.28 -4.80
N ARG A 153 -1.31 5.77 -3.65
CA ARG A 153 -2.70 5.56 -3.22
C ARG A 153 -3.74 6.24 -4.12
N LYS A 154 -3.40 7.35 -4.76
CA LYS A 154 -4.29 7.99 -5.73
C LYS A 154 -4.55 7.09 -6.94
N ILE A 155 -3.54 6.34 -7.36
CA ILE A 155 -3.60 5.46 -8.53
C ILE A 155 -4.15 4.08 -8.17
N LEU A 156 -3.65 3.45 -7.09
CA LEU A 156 -3.94 2.06 -6.74
C LEU A 156 -5.00 1.87 -5.65
N GLY A 157 -5.45 2.96 -5.02
CA GLY A 157 -6.40 2.89 -3.91
C GLY A 157 -5.73 2.63 -2.56
N THR A 158 -6.50 2.12 -1.60
CA THR A 158 -6.04 1.87 -0.23
C THR A 158 -5.84 0.38 0.05
N PHE A 159 -5.10 0.07 1.12
CA PHE A 159 -4.93 -1.32 1.57
C PHE A 159 -6.26 -1.98 1.97
N ASP A 160 -7.19 -1.20 2.55
CA ASP A 160 -8.53 -1.71 2.89
C ASP A 160 -9.32 -2.09 1.64
N ASP A 161 -9.25 -1.30 0.57
CA ASP A 161 -9.87 -1.62 -0.71
C ASP A 161 -9.27 -2.92 -1.29
N PHE A 162 -7.94 -3.07 -1.22
CA PHE A 162 -7.23 -4.26 -1.69
C PHE A 162 -7.63 -5.53 -0.94
N ILE A 163 -7.71 -5.48 0.40
CA ILE A 163 -8.16 -6.63 1.21
C ILE A 163 -9.59 -7.04 0.87
N LEU A 164 -10.45 -6.06 0.58
CA LEU A 164 -11.86 -6.33 0.33
C LEU A 164 -12.15 -6.88 -1.07
N THR A 165 -11.30 -6.54 -2.04
CA THR A 165 -11.55 -6.86 -3.45
C THR A 165 -10.64 -7.93 -4.02
N SER A 166 -9.37 -7.95 -3.59
CA SER A 166 -8.32 -8.72 -4.27
C SER A 166 -7.62 -9.72 -3.38
N LEU A 167 -7.76 -9.60 -2.05
CA LEU A 167 -7.05 -10.45 -1.10
C LEU A 167 -8.01 -11.17 -0.17
N SER A 168 -7.95 -12.50 -0.14
CA SER A 168 -8.62 -13.31 0.87
C SER A 168 -7.59 -13.91 1.81
N LEU A 169 -7.62 -13.49 3.08
CA LEU A 169 -6.71 -13.97 4.11
C LEU A 169 -7.36 -15.10 4.91
N GLN A 170 -6.55 -16.09 5.29
CA GLN A 170 -6.98 -17.16 6.18
C GLN A 170 -7.21 -16.60 7.60
N ASN A 171 -8.38 -16.87 8.18
CA ASN A 171 -8.76 -16.47 9.56
C ASN A 171 -8.87 -14.95 9.81
N ASN A 172 -9.16 -14.16 8.81
CA ASN A 172 -9.39 -12.73 9.02
C ASN A 172 -10.88 -12.42 9.13
N GLY A 173 -11.32 -12.01 10.33
CA GLY A 173 -12.63 -11.37 10.57
C GLY A 173 -12.80 -10.02 9.86
N GLN A 174 -12.00 -9.75 8.83
CA GLN A 174 -12.12 -8.59 7.93
C GLN A 174 -12.97 -8.87 6.70
N ASN A 175 -13.51 -10.08 6.58
CA ASN A 175 -14.47 -10.39 5.51
C ASN A 175 -15.63 -9.39 5.57
N PHE A 176 -16.06 -8.90 4.42
CA PHE A 176 -17.20 -8.00 4.29
C PHE A 176 -18.44 -8.50 5.06
N ILE A 177 -18.65 -9.82 5.10
CA ILE A 177 -19.78 -10.46 5.77
C ILE A 177 -19.73 -10.28 7.30
N ASP A 178 -18.53 -10.28 7.89
CA ASP A 178 -18.34 -10.21 9.35
C ASP A 178 -18.42 -8.77 9.90
N LYS A 179 -18.39 -7.77 9.01
CA LYS A 179 -18.48 -6.37 9.39
C LYS A 179 -19.90 -5.95 9.78
N LYS A 180 -20.01 -4.98 10.69
CA LYS A 180 -21.28 -4.36 11.05
C LYS A 180 -21.95 -3.69 9.85
N GLN A 181 -23.27 -3.60 9.85
CA GLN A 181 -24.04 -3.03 8.72
C GLN A 181 -23.58 -1.63 8.31
N ALA A 182 -23.25 -0.76 9.26
CA ALA A 182 -22.75 0.59 8.98
C ALA A 182 -21.40 0.57 8.26
N GLU A 183 -20.48 -0.34 8.64
CA GLU A 183 -19.19 -0.52 7.99
C GLU A 183 -19.36 -1.10 6.59
N ARG A 184 -20.22 -2.11 6.41
CA ARG A 184 -20.54 -2.67 5.08
C ARG A 184 -21.10 -1.62 4.14
N LYS A 185 -22.04 -0.76 4.65
CA LYS A 185 -22.57 0.34 3.87
C LYS A 185 -21.48 1.32 3.44
N LYS A 186 -20.58 1.69 4.35
CA LYS A 186 -19.47 2.59 4.05
C LYS A 186 -18.54 2.01 2.98
N ILE A 187 -18.19 0.72 3.09
CA ILE A 187 -17.36 0.02 2.11
C ILE A 187 -18.02 -0.01 0.74
N LEU A 188 -19.30 -0.38 0.67
CA LEU A 188 -20.06 -0.35 -0.58
C LEU A 188 -20.14 1.06 -1.17
N SER A 189 -20.41 2.08 -0.34
CA SER A 189 -20.39 3.48 -0.77
C SER A 189 -19.06 3.88 -1.39
N GLN A 190 -17.95 3.46 -0.76
CA GLN A 190 -16.61 3.71 -1.27
C GLN A 190 -16.35 2.97 -2.58
N PHE A 191 -16.72 1.69 -2.65
CA PHE A 191 -16.55 0.87 -3.85
C PHE A 191 -17.36 1.38 -5.04
N MET A 192 -18.58 1.86 -4.79
CA MET A 192 -19.47 2.42 -5.82
C MET A 192 -19.15 3.89 -6.15
N GLY A 193 -18.18 4.51 -5.48
CA GLY A 193 -17.85 5.93 -5.66
C GLY A 193 -18.95 6.89 -5.19
N ILE A 194 -19.87 6.43 -4.35
CA ILE A 194 -21.02 7.23 -3.85
C ILE A 194 -20.59 8.19 -2.73
N ASP A 195 -19.43 7.99 -2.13
CA ASP A 195 -18.82 8.88 -1.12
C ASP A 195 -18.64 10.34 -1.63
N LEU A 196 -18.63 10.53 -2.95
CA LEU A 196 -18.68 11.86 -3.56
C LEU A 196 -19.95 12.63 -3.17
N PHE A 197 -21.10 11.95 -3.12
CA PHE A 197 -22.37 12.59 -2.74
C PHE A 197 -22.40 12.97 -1.27
N ASP A 198 -21.80 12.17 -0.38
CA ASP A 198 -21.65 12.52 1.03
C ASP A 198 -20.77 13.78 1.20
N LYS A 199 -19.67 13.87 0.45
CA LYS A 199 -18.80 15.06 0.43
C LYS A 199 -19.53 16.31 -0.10
N LEU A 200 -20.31 16.16 -1.17
CA LEU A 200 -21.13 17.25 -1.72
C LEU A 200 -22.22 17.70 -0.72
N PHE A 201 -22.85 16.76 -0.05
CA PHE A 201 -23.82 17.05 1.00
C PHE A 201 -23.20 17.83 2.16
N ASP A 202 -22.00 17.44 2.63
CA ASP A 202 -21.29 18.15 3.70
C ASP A 202 -20.86 19.57 3.30
N ILE A 203 -20.50 19.78 2.03
CA ILE A 203 -20.19 21.11 1.49
C ILE A 203 -21.47 21.96 1.48
N ALA A 204 -22.54 21.45 0.88
CA ALA A 204 -23.82 22.16 0.80
C ALA A 204 -24.39 22.50 2.20
N LYS A 205 -24.24 21.59 3.17
CA LYS A 205 -24.65 21.81 4.55
C LYS A 205 -23.86 22.94 5.23
N ARG A 206 -22.56 23.05 4.96
CA ARG A 206 -21.73 24.17 5.45
C ARG A 206 -22.14 25.49 4.83
N ASP A 207 -22.30 25.53 3.52
CA ASP A 207 -22.71 26.74 2.80
C ASP A 207 -24.06 27.25 3.31
N VAL A 208 -25.05 26.34 3.50
CA VAL A 208 -26.34 26.70 4.10
C VAL A 208 -26.23 27.20 5.54
N ALA A 209 -25.29 26.65 6.33
CA ALA A 209 -25.07 27.10 7.71
C ALA A 209 -24.50 28.54 7.74
N ASP A 210 -23.57 28.85 6.85
CA ASP A 210 -22.97 30.17 6.72
C ASP A 210 -24.02 31.21 6.27
N GLU A 211 -24.83 30.92 5.25
CA GLU A 211 -25.92 31.77 4.81
C GLU A 211 -26.96 32.01 5.92
N LYS A 212 -27.31 30.99 6.69
CA LYS A 212 -28.22 31.15 7.84
C LYS A 212 -27.63 32.00 8.95
N ALA A 213 -26.32 32.03 9.09
CA ALA A 213 -25.65 32.90 10.06
C ALA A 213 -25.69 34.38 9.65
N TYR A 214 -25.66 34.66 8.33
CA TYR A 214 -25.80 36.02 7.80
C TYR A 214 -27.23 36.57 7.88
N LEU A 215 -28.23 35.70 7.94
CA LEU A 215 -29.65 36.10 7.99
C LEU A 215 -30.20 36.28 9.42
N ARG A 216 -29.37 36.11 10.44
CA ARG A 216 -29.68 36.36 11.86
C ARG A 216 -29.03 37.65 12.36
#